data_c4f2e0a3208da23fdd0b1a14fe05c073
#
_entry.id   c4f2e0a3208da23fdd0b1a14fe05c073
#
_cell.length_a   1.000
_cell.length_b   1.000
_cell.length_c   1.000
_cell.angle_alpha   90.00
_cell.angle_beta   90.00
_cell.angle_gamma   90.00
#
_symmetry.space_group_name_H-M   'P 1'
#
loop_
_entity.id
_entity.type
_entity.pdbx_description
1 polymer ?
#
loop_
_entity_poly.entity_id
_entity_poly.type
_entity_poly.pdbx_seq_one_letter_code
_entity_poly.pdbx_strand_id
1 'polypeptide(L)'
;MNPKYKGCRMSAQDAQREAHKIAFAPIVFQVSRLMVKYGIFEMLEEAGRKTPAGMTVEEISDKTGLSMYAVAVLLESSLTAGTVFLDDKRFTISKIGWFLLNDPMVRADIDFNHDVNYKGLFHLDEALREGRPAGLKELGDWPTLYEGLSSLPEQEQKSWFGFDHFYSDNSFEQAMPLVFEDNVRSVLDIGGNTGRFALKCVEKYPEVNVTVMDLPQQIGLLRNNISGKPGAERIHTHPGDLLREDTGIPGGYGTGSSSTRRLSTLPRPASISRQWPTETARCSSAGVLSG
;
A
#
# COMPACT_ATOMS: atom_id res chain seq x y z
N MET A 1 14.29 -19.71 33.10
CA MET A 1 14.04 -19.09 31.78
C MET A 1 14.75 -19.92 30.72
N ASN A 2 14.06 -20.35 29.66
CA ASN A 2 14.65 -21.22 28.65
C ASN A 2 15.79 -20.47 27.93
N PRO A 3 17.03 -21.06 27.81
CA PRO A 3 18.17 -20.41 27.16
C PRO A 3 17.90 -19.93 25.73
N LYS A 4 16.92 -20.51 25.04
CA LYS A 4 16.52 -20.15 23.66
C LYS A 4 16.00 -18.71 23.52
N TYR A 5 15.61 -18.06 24.63
CA TYR A 5 14.99 -16.72 24.60
C TYR A 5 15.86 -15.61 25.17
N LYS A 6 17.20 -15.84 25.29
CA LYS A 6 18.13 -14.88 25.87
C LYS A 6 18.14 -13.48 25.20
N GLY A 7 17.72 -13.37 23.94
CA GLY A 7 17.61 -12.09 23.22
C GLY A 7 16.31 -11.34 23.48
N CYS A 8 15.29 -11.98 24.06
CA CYS A 8 13.98 -11.36 24.30
C CYS A 8 13.96 -10.72 25.70
N ARG A 9 13.86 -9.39 25.74
CA ARG A 9 13.76 -8.61 27.00
C ARG A 9 12.34 -8.51 27.55
N MET A 10 11.35 -9.03 26.82
CA MET A 10 9.94 -8.98 27.17
C MET A 10 9.64 -9.91 28.35
N SER A 11 8.80 -9.50 29.29
CA SER A 11 8.30 -10.40 30.33
C SER A 11 7.43 -11.50 29.73
N ALA A 12 7.27 -12.64 30.42
CA ALA A 12 6.38 -13.71 29.97
C ALA A 12 4.94 -13.22 29.80
N GLN A 13 4.49 -12.33 30.68
CA GLN A 13 3.15 -11.74 30.65
C GLN A 13 2.97 -10.81 29.46
N ASP A 14 3.98 -9.98 29.15
CA ASP A 14 3.92 -9.10 27.96
C ASP A 14 3.97 -9.91 26.67
N ALA A 15 4.83 -10.93 26.60
CA ALA A 15 4.89 -11.83 25.46
C ALA A 15 3.56 -12.57 25.23
N GLN A 16 2.90 -13.03 26.30
CA GLN A 16 1.58 -13.62 26.21
C GLN A 16 0.54 -12.62 25.69
N ARG A 17 0.57 -11.38 26.18
CA ARG A 17 -0.34 -10.31 25.73
C ARG A 17 -0.15 -10.01 24.25
N GLU A 18 1.09 -9.90 23.77
CA GLU A 18 1.37 -9.67 22.34
C GLU A 18 0.93 -10.88 21.47
N ALA A 19 1.11 -12.11 21.96
CA ALA A 19 0.61 -13.30 21.27
C ALA A 19 -0.93 -13.30 21.14
N HIS A 20 -1.65 -12.86 22.18
CA HIS A 20 -3.11 -12.69 22.10
C HIS A 20 -3.52 -11.62 21.09
N LYS A 21 -2.80 -10.50 21.00
CA LYS A 21 -3.06 -9.48 19.98
C LYS A 21 -2.94 -10.05 18.56
N ILE A 22 -1.91 -10.86 18.30
CA ILE A 22 -1.73 -11.51 17.00
C ILE A 22 -2.88 -12.48 16.72
N ALA A 23 -3.28 -13.31 17.71
CA ALA A 23 -4.35 -14.29 17.56
C ALA A 23 -5.72 -13.64 17.24
N PHE A 24 -5.98 -12.46 17.80
CA PHE A 24 -7.24 -11.71 17.61
C PHE A 24 -7.11 -10.60 16.53
N ALA A 25 -5.96 -10.44 15.89
CA ALA A 25 -5.74 -9.40 14.88
C ALA A 25 -6.81 -9.38 13.77
N PRO A 26 -7.31 -10.50 13.23
CA PRO A 26 -8.36 -10.48 12.22
C PRO A 26 -9.65 -9.83 12.71
N ILE A 27 -10.03 -10.05 13.97
CA ILE A 27 -11.24 -9.45 14.58
C ILE A 27 -11.00 -7.96 14.81
N VAL A 28 -9.87 -7.59 15.41
CA VAL A 28 -9.50 -6.19 15.68
C VAL A 28 -9.47 -5.38 14.39
N PHE A 29 -8.93 -5.95 13.31
CA PHE A 29 -8.90 -5.32 11.99
C PHE A 29 -10.31 -5.00 11.49
N GLN A 30 -11.21 -5.98 11.47
CA GLN A 30 -12.58 -5.79 10.97
C GLN A 30 -13.38 -4.84 11.85
N VAL A 31 -13.26 -4.93 13.19
CA VAL A 31 -13.89 -3.99 14.11
C VAL A 31 -13.42 -2.56 13.84
N SER A 32 -12.12 -2.34 13.76
CA SER A 32 -11.54 -0.99 13.52
C SER A 32 -12.04 -0.40 12.20
N ARG A 33 -12.07 -1.23 11.15
CA ARG A 33 -12.63 -0.84 9.86
C ARG A 33 -14.12 -0.44 9.94
N LEU A 34 -14.92 -1.21 10.69
CA LEU A 34 -16.34 -0.92 10.86
C LEU A 34 -16.57 0.33 11.71
N MET A 35 -15.71 0.59 12.71
CA MET A 35 -15.76 1.84 13.49
C MET A 35 -15.57 3.07 12.60
N VAL A 36 -14.69 2.98 11.61
CA VAL A 36 -14.52 4.01 10.57
C VAL A 36 -15.73 4.04 9.64
N LYS A 37 -16.13 2.89 9.07
CA LYS A 37 -17.22 2.80 8.08
C LYS A 37 -18.54 3.38 8.57
N TYR A 38 -18.87 3.16 9.84
CA TYR A 38 -20.11 3.67 10.45
C TYR A 38 -19.96 5.08 11.05
N GLY A 39 -18.82 5.74 10.85
CA GLY A 39 -18.58 7.07 11.36
C GLY A 39 -18.48 7.17 12.88
N ILE A 40 -18.23 6.03 13.57
CA ILE A 40 -18.21 6.01 15.04
C ILE A 40 -16.97 6.74 15.55
N PHE A 41 -15.80 6.58 14.93
CA PHE A 41 -14.60 7.30 15.34
C PHE A 41 -14.74 8.81 15.11
N GLU A 42 -15.34 9.25 13.99
CA GLU A 42 -15.66 10.66 13.73
C GLU A 42 -16.57 11.24 14.84
N MET A 43 -17.65 10.53 15.17
CA MET A 43 -18.56 10.96 16.23
C MET A 43 -17.87 11.06 17.59
N LEU A 44 -16.98 10.12 17.91
CA LEU A 44 -16.23 10.13 19.18
C LEU A 44 -15.17 11.24 19.18
N GLU A 45 -14.53 11.55 18.07
CA GLU A 45 -13.60 12.68 17.94
C GLU A 45 -14.31 14.00 18.18
N GLU A 46 -15.45 14.22 17.53
CA GLU A 46 -16.26 15.42 17.70
C GLU A 46 -16.78 15.56 19.14
N ALA A 47 -17.27 14.46 19.72
CA ALA A 47 -17.80 14.43 21.07
C ALA A 47 -16.70 14.61 22.14
N GLY A 48 -15.47 14.24 21.86
CA GLY A 48 -14.33 14.42 22.76
C GLY A 48 -14.03 15.90 23.09
N ARG A 49 -14.53 16.82 22.25
CA ARG A 49 -14.41 18.29 22.44
C ARG A 49 -15.55 18.91 23.25
N LYS A 50 -16.54 18.12 23.68
CA LYS A 50 -17.75 18.57 24.40
C LYS A 50 -17.63 18.30 25.89
N THR A 51 -18.59 18.80 26.68
CA THR A 51 -18.73 18.52 28.09
C THR A 51 -20.17 18.07 28.37
N PRO A 52 -20.36 16.83 28.85
CA PRO A 52 -19.36 15.78 29.08
C PRO A 52 -18.75 15.26 27.79
N ALA A 53 -17.48 14.85 27.84
CA ALA A 53 -16.79 14.33 26.68
C ALA A 53 -17.26 12.89 26.32
N GLY A 54 -17.24 12.57 25.03
CA GLY A 54 -17.56 11.25 24.52
C GLY A 54 -19.05 10.97 24.33
N MET A 55 -19.38 9.71 24.02
CA MET A 55 -20.75 9.28 23.73
C MET A 55 -21.07 7.94 24.39
N THR A 56 -22.34 7.72 24.73
CA THR A 56 -22.85 6.43 25.22
C THR A 56 -23.20 5.49 24.07
N VAL A 57 -23.44 4.21 24.38
CA VAL A 57 -23.90 3.21 23.40
C VAL A 57 -25.23 3.65 22.76
N GLU A 58 -26.17 4.17 23.57
CA GLU A 58 -27.49 4.63 23.13
C GLU A 58 -27.35 5.78 22.12
N GLU A 59 -26.56 6.80 22.47
CA GLU A 59 -26.35 7.97 21.60
C GLU A 59 -25.73 7.60 20.24
N ILE A 60 -24.82 6.61 20.21
CA ILE A 60 -24.22 6.11 18.97
C ILE A 60 -25.23 5.24 18.20
N SER A 61 -25.99 4.38 18.88
CA SER A 61 -27.04 3.56 18.27
C SER A 61 -28.06 4.44 17.54
N ASP A 62 -28.55 5.49 18.19
CA ASP A 62 -29.52 6.44 17.61
C ASP A 62 -28.97 7.13 16.35
N LYS A 63 -27.68 7.49 16.34
CA LYS A 63 -27.06 8.19 15.21
C LYS A 63 -26.70 7.27 14.05
N THR A 64 -26.28 6.04 14.33
CA THR A 64 -25.83 5.09 13.29
C THR A 64 -26.96 4.26 12.72
N GLY A 65 -28.09 4.13 13.43
CA GLY A 65 -29.16 3.18 13.12
C GLY A 65 -28.80 1.71 13.41
N LEU A 66 -27.62 1.46 13.98
CA LEU A 66 -27.23 0.13 14.43
C LEU A 66 -27.94 -0.20 15.76
N SER A 67 -28.20 -1.49 16.00
CA SER A 67 -28.74 -1.91 17.29
C SER A 67 -27.75 -1.61 18.43
N MET A 68 -28.27 -1.37 19.63
CA MET A 68 -27.44 -1.18 20.82
C MET A 68 -26.44 -2.33 21.03
N TYR A 69 -26.86 -3.56 20.75
CA TYR A 69 -25.99 -4.74 20.83
C TYR A 69 -24.81 -4.63 19.84
N ALA A 70 -25.09 -4.27 18.60
CA ALA A 70 -24.02 -4.11 17.58
C ALA A 70 -23.04 -3.01 17.97
N VAL A 71 -23.53 -1.87 18.44
CA VAL A 71 -22.69 -0.76 18.92
C VAL A 71 -21.87 -1.19 20.14
N ALA A 72 -22.47 -1.88 21.11
CA ALA A 72 -21.75 -2.38 22.28
C ALA A 72 -20.63 -3.34 21.88
N VAL A 73 -20.88 -4.29 20.97
CA VAL A 73 -19.85 -5.23 20.46
C VAL A 73 -18.69 -4.47 19.80
N LEU A 74 -18.97 -3.46 18.99
CA LEU A 74 -17.92 -2.65 18.33
C LEU A 74 -17.10 -1.87 19.36
N LEU A 75 -17.75 -1.23 20.32
CA LEU A 75 -17.08 -0.39 21.32
C LEU A 75 -16.27 -1.22 22.32
N GLU A 76 -16.80 -2.35 22.82
CA GLU A 76 -16.11 -3.24 23.77
C GLU A 76 -14.89 -3.91 23.10
N SER A 77 -15.02 -4.33 21.84
CA SER A 77 -13.89 -4.83 21.05
C SER A 77 -12.86 -3.75 20.82
N SER A 78 -13.26 -2.52 20.53
CA SER A 78 -12.41 -1.35 20.35
C SER A 78 -11.71 -0.95 21.66
N LEU A 79 -12.38 -1.06 22.80
CA LEU A 79 -11.80 -0.85 24.12
C LEU A 79 -10.68 -1.86 24.40
N THR A 80 -10.93 -3.14 24.11
CA THR A 80 -9.91 -4.20 24.24
C THR A 80 -8.71 -3.98 23.31
N ALA A 81 -8.97 -3.48 22.10
CA ALA A 81 -7.93 -3.12 21.13
C ALA A 81 -7.19 -1.82 21.47
N GLY A 82 -7.68 -1.04 22.45
CA GLY A 82 -7.10 0.24 22.84
C GLY A 82 -7.38 1.39 21.86
N THR A 83 -8.36 1.25 20.98
CA THR A 83 -8.74 2.28 20.01
C THR A 83 -9.72 3.32 20.55
N VAL A 84 -10.37 2.99 21.67
CA VAL A 84 -11.23 3.90 22.46
C VAL A 84 -10.93 3.77 23.95
N PHE A 85 -11.39 4.75 24.73
CA PHE A 85 -11.43 4.73 26.18
C PHE A 85 -12.87 4.78 26.66
N LEU A 86 -13.12 4.30 27.88
CA LEU A 86 -14.41 4.34 28.55
C LEU A 86 -14.26 5.01 29.91
N ASP A 87 -15.07 6.05 30.15
CA ASP A 87 -15.21 6.72 31.44
C ASP A 87 -16.67 7.05 31.66
N ASP A 88 -17.20 6.72 32.84
CA ASP A 88 -18.60 6.91 33.23
C ASP A 88 -19.63 6.62 32.11
N LYS A 89 -19.54 5.42 31.52
CA LYS A 89 -20.38 4.91 30.41
C LYS A 89 -20.24 5.69 29.09
N ARG A 90 -19.30 6.62 28.98
CA ARG A 90 -19.03 7.40 27.76
C ARG A 90 -17.73 6.96 27.14
N PHE A 91 -17.78 6.69 25.84
CA PHE A 91 -16.63 6.31 25.05
C PHE A 91 -16.00 7.55 24.41
N THR A 92 -14.69 7.59 24.41
CA THR A 92 -13.88 8.62 23.73
C THR A 92 -12.86 7.95 22.83
N ILE A 93 -12.45 8.63 21.75
CA ILE A 93 -11.43 8.11 20.83
C ILE A 93 -10.03 8.15 21.48
N SER A 94 -9.24 7.10 21.29
CA SER A 94 -7.82 7.10 21.65
C SER A 94 -6.94 7.67 20.54
N LYS A 95 -5.63 7.84 20.80
CA LYS A 95 -4.66 8.19 19.74
C LYS A 95 -4.61 7.12 18.64
N ILE A 96 -4.73 5.84 18.97
CA ILE A 96 -4.75 4.75 17.98
C ILE A 96 -5.99 4.90 17.10
N GLY A 97 -7.17 5.09 17.71
CA GLY A 97 -8.41 5.34 16.97
C GLY A 97 -8.33 6.58 16.08
N TRP A 98 -7.67 7.63 16.57
CA TRP A 98 -7.46 8.86 15.78
C TRP A 98 -6.60 8.60 14.52
N PHE A 99 -5.50 7.83 14.62
CA PHE A 99 -4.70 7.45 13.46
C PHE A 99 -5.45 6.54 12.49
N LEU A 100 -6.24 5.59 12.99
CA LEU A 100 -7.10 4.75 12.15
C LEU A 100 -8.11 5.58 11.33
N LEU A 101 -8.55 6.71 11.87
CA LEU A 101 -9.49 7.61 11.22
C LEU A 101 -8.79 8.59 10.26
N ASN A 102 -7.72 9.25 10.71
CA ASN A 102 -7.21 10.47 10.09
C ASN A 102 -5.92 10.29 9.30
N ASP A 103 -5.16 9.21 9.54
CA ASP A 103 -3.89 9.01 8.84
C ASP A 103 -4.10 8.42 7.45
N PRO A 104 -3.70 9.12 6.37
CA PRO A 104 -3.94 8.65 5.00
C PRO A 104 -3.24 7.33 4.67
N MET A 105 -2.08 7.07 5.27
CA MET A 105 -1.34 5.81 5.06
C MET A 105 -2.09 4.65 5.70
N VAL A 106 -2.48 4.80 6.98
CA VAL A 106 -3.24 3.77 7.69
C VAL A 106 -4.57 3.49 6.98
N ARG A 107 -5.21 4.52 6.42
CA ARG A 107 -6.44 4.37 5.63
C ARG A 107 -6.20 3.57 4.35
N ALA A 108 -5.14 3.89 3.60
CA ALA A 108 -4.77 3.14 2.40
C ALA A 108 -4.45 1.68 2.73
N ASP A 109 -3.75 1.41 3.85
CA ASP A 109 -3.45 0.07 4.32
C ASP A 109 -4.72 -0.73 4.69
N ILE A 110 -5.68 -0.09 5.36
CA ILE A 110 -6.95 -0.72 5.73
C ILE A 110 -7.75 -1.10 4.48
N ASP A 111 -7.90 -0.16 3.55
CA ASP A 111 -8.69 -0.37 2.34
C ASP A 111 -8.05 -1.46 1.46
N PHE A 112 -6.73 -1.40 1.24
CA PHE A 112 -5.98 -2.42 0.50
C PHE A 112 -6.09 -3.81 1.14
N ASN A 113 -5.84 -3.91 2.45
CA ASN A 113 -5.92 -5.20 3.11
C ASN A 113 -7.34 -5.77 3.11
N HIS A 114 -8.37 -4.93 3.28
CA HIS A 114 -9.75 -5.40 3.28
C HIS A 114 -10.22 -5.84 1.89
N ASP A 115 -10.02 -4.99 0.90
CA ASP A 115 -10.63 -5.16 -0.42
C ASP A 115 -9.82 -6.14 -1.28
N VAL A 116 -8.49 -6.12 -1.19
CA VAL A 116 -7.61 -6.91 -2.05
C VAL A 116 -7.13 -8.19 -1.37
N ASN A 117 -6.64 -8.11 -0.12
CA ASN A 117 -5.91 -9.22 0.49
C ASN A 117 -6.77 -10.14 1.37
N TYR A 118 -7.77 -9.60 2.07
CA TYR A 118 -8.38 -10.28 3.23
C TYR A 118 -8.90 -11.67 2.93
N LYS A 119 -9.63 -11.83 1.84
CA LYS A 119 -10.15 -13.13 1.40
C LYS A 119 -9.03 -14.04 0.90
N GLY A 120 -8.11 -13.48 0.12
CA GLY A 120 -6.98 -14.22 -0.44
C GLY A 120 -6.03 -14.78 0.60
N LEU A 121 -5.88 -14.11 1.76
CA LEU A 121 -5.04 -14.58 2.87
C LEU A 121 -5.50 -15.93 3.46
N PHE A 122 -6.77 -16.30 3.28
CA PHE A 122 -7.26 -17.62 3.69
C PHE A 122 -6.57 -18.77 2.93
N HIS A 123 -6.04 -18.49 1.74
CA HIS A 123 -5.34 -19.44 0.87
C HIS A 123 -3.81 -19.36 0.98
N LEU A 124 -3.28 -18.68 2.02
CA LEU A 124 -1.83 -18.47 2.16
C LEU A 124 -1.05 -19.80 2.27
N ASP A 125 -1.58 -20.79 3.01
CA ASP A 125 -0.95 -22.11 3.14
C ASP A 125 -0.86 -22.82 1.78
N GLU A 126 -1.92 -22.77 0.97
CA GLU A 126 -1.95 -23.30 -0.40
C GLU A 126 -0.91 -22.59 -1.28
N ALA A 127 -0.88 -21.25 -1.22
CA ALA A 127 0.06 -20.45 -2.00
C ALA A 127 1.53 -20.80 -1.68
N LEU A 128 1.86 -20.98 -0.40
CA LEU A 128 3.20 -21.34 0.03
C LEU A 128 3.62 -22.76 -0.41
N ARG A 129 2.69 -23.70 -0.40
CA ARG A 129 2.97 -25.09 -0.84
C ARG A 129 3.14 -25.21 -2.34
N GLU A 130 2.35 -24.46 -3.10
CA GLU A 130 2.30 -24.59 -4.56
C GLU A 130 3.20 -23.58 -5.29
N GLY A 131 3.74 -22.58 -4.57
CA GLY A 131 4.60 -21.53 -5.16
C GLY A 131 3.87 -20.63 -6.17
N ARG A 132 2.53 -20.49 -6.02
CA ARG A 132 1.68 -19.66 -6.87
C ARG A 132 0.71 -18.82 -6.02
N PRO A 133 0.18 -17.70 -6.52
CA PRO A 133 -0.70 -16.84 -5.75
C PRO A 133 -2.13 -17.41 -5.64
N ALA A 134 -2.29 -18.51 -4.87
CA ALA A 134 -3.54 -19.26 -4.77
C ALA A 134 -4.74 -18.42 -4.28
N GLY A 135 -4.48 -17.37 -3.47
CA GLY A 135 -5.52 -16.45 -3.00
C GLY A 135 -6.11 -15.55 -4.09
N LEU A 136 -5.44 -15.45 -5.23
CA LEU A 136 -5.89 -14.61 -6.33
C LEU A 136 -7.26 -15.06 -6.91
N LYS A 137 -7.59 -16.35 -6.76
CA LYS A 137 -8.90 -16.91 -7.15
C LYS A 137 -10.11 -16.22 -6.50
N GLU A 138 -9.91 -15.50 -5.40
CA GLU A 138 -10.97 -14.68 -4.78
C GLU A 138 -11.30 -13.41 -5.58
N LEU A 139 -10.41 -12.99 -6.48
CA LEU A 139 -10.56 -11.81 -7.31
C LEU A 139 -10.76 -12.16 -8.78
N GLY A 140 -10.07 -13.19 -9.27
CA GLY A 140 -10.17 -13.65 -10.66
C GLY A 140 -9.19 -14.78 -10.98
N ASP A 141 -9.20 -15.21 -12.23
CA ASP A 141 -8.37 -16.32 -12.73
C ASP A 141 -7.22 -15.76 -13.60
N TRP A 142 -6.19 -15.25 -12.93
CA TRP A 142 -4.97 -14.74 -13.56
C TRP A 142 -3.73 -15.38 -12.92
N PRO A 143 -2.64 -15.55 -13.67
CA PRO A 143 -1.38 -16.05 -13.11
C PRO A 143 -0.79 -15.10 -12.04
N THR A 144 -0.95 -13.81 -12.24
CA THR A 144 -0.56 -12.77 -11.27
C THR A 144 -1.63 -11.68 -11.16
N LEU A 145 -1.63 -10.94 -10.06
CA LEU A 145 -2.55 -9.82 -9.88
C LEU A 145 -2.35 -8.72 -10.93
N TYR A 146 -1.13 -8.52 -11.41
CA TYR A 146 -0.80 -7.47 -12.38
C TYR A 146 -1.53 -7.64 -13.71
N GLU A 147 -1.77 -8.88 -14.14
CA GLU A 147 -2.55 -9.17 -15.35
C GLU A 147 -4.03 -8.87 -15.17
N GLY A 148 -4.51 -8.99 -13.94
CA GLY A 148 -5.91 -8.72 -13.57
C GLY A 148 -6.23 -7.28 -13.21
N LEU A 149 -5.24 -6.39 -13.00
CA LEU A 149 -5.45 -5.06 -12.43
C LEU A 149 -6.50 -4.23 -13.18
N SER A 150 -6.52 -4.29 -14.51
CA SER A 150 -7.50 -3.56 -15.34
C SER A 150 -8.90 -4.17 -15.31
N SER A 151 -9.04 -5.39 -14.81
CA SER A 151 -10.28 -6.18 -14.75
C SER A 151 -10.79 -6.36 -13.32
N LEU A 152 -10.07 -5.85 -12.31
CA LEU A 152 -10.54 -5.86 -10.93
C LEU A 152 -11.87 -5.11 -10.81
N PRO A 153 -12.77 -5.53 -9.90
CA PRO A 153 -13.92 -4.72 -9.55
C PRO A 153 -13.49 -3.31 -9.09
N GLU A 154 -14.32 -2.32 -9.30
CA GLU A 154 -13.97 -0.91 -9.12
C GLU A 154 -13.41 -0.59 -7.72
N GLN A 155 -13.99 -1.19 -6.67
CA GLN A 155 -13.55 -0.94 -5.29
C GLN A 155 -12.17 -1.52 -5.02
N GLU A 156 -11.92 -2.77 -5.44
CA GLU A 156 -10.63 -3.43 -5.30
C GLU A 156 -9.54 -2.72 -6.11
N GLN A 157 -9.88 -2.28 -7.32
CA GLN A 157 -8.97 -1.50 -8.15
C GLN A 157 -8.63 -0.15 -7.49
N LYS A 158 -9.62 0.55 -6.94
CA LYS A 158 -9.42 1.81 -6.22
C LYS A 158 -8.53 1.62 -4.99
N SER A 159 -8.74 0.57 -4.23
CA SER A 159 -7.97 0.28 -3.02
C SER A 159 -6.53 -0.15 -3.36
N TRP A 160 -6.34 -0.93 -4.43
CA TRP A 160 -5.02 -1.26 -4.96
C TRP A 160 -4.23 -0.02 -5.36
N PHE A 161 -4.78 0.82 -6.23
CA PHE A 161 -4.09 2.02 -6.69
C PHE A 161 -3.92 3.05 -5.58
N GLY A 162 -4.86 3.14 -4.63
CA GLY A 162 -4.74 3.99 -3.46
C GLY A 162 -3.52 3.63 -2.62
N PHE A 163 -3.29 2.35 -2.37
CA PHE A 163 -2.13 1.84 -1.66
C PHE A 163 -0.83 2.05 -2.46
N ASP A 164 -0.79 1.56 -3.71
CA ASP A 164 0.39 1.64 -4.57
C ASP A 164 0.87 3.09 -4.77
N HIS A 165 -0.05 3.99 -5.09
CA HIS A 165 0.25 5.40 -5.29
C HIS A 165 0.66 6.11 -4.00
N PHE A 166 0.07 5.75 -2.85
CA PHE A 166 0.46 6.36 -1.59
C PHE A 166 1.95 6.10 -1.30
N TYR A 167 2.39 4.86 -1.43
CA TYR A 167 3.77 4.48 -1.15
C TYR A 167 4.74 4.98 -2.21
N SER A 168 4.39 4.88 -3.49
CA SER A 168 5.27 5.33 -4.58
C SER A 168 5.41 6.85 -4.63
N ASP A 169 4.30 7.59 -4.57
CA ASP A 169 4.29 9.05 -4.74
C ASP A 169 5.09 9.77 -3.64
N ASN A 170 5.05 9.29 -2.41
CA ASN A 170 5.78 9.85 -1.28
C ASN A 170 7.31 9.68 -1.43
N SER A 171 7.77 8.73 -2.23
CA SER A 171 9.20 8.51 -2.51
C SER A 171 9.74 9.38 -3.64
N PHE A 172 8.88 9.92 -4.52
CA PHE A 172 9.31 10.62 -5.74
C PHE A 172 10.17 11.84 -5.48
N GLU A 173 9.80 12.67 -4.51
CA GLU A 173 10.58 13.89 -4.19
C GLU A 173 11.99 13.56 -3.68
N GLN A 174 12.16 12.44 -2.99
CA GLN A 174 13.46 11.97 -2.51
C GLN A 174 14.26 11.28 -3.62
N ALA A 175 13.59 10.57 -4.53
CA ALA A 175 14.21 9.83 -5.62
C ALA A 175 14.69 10.75 -6.76
N MET A 176 13.92 11.78 -7.12
CA MET A 176 14.20 12.65 -8.24
C MET A 176 15.60 13.30 -8.21
N PRO A 177 16.10 13.89 -7.11
CA PRO A 177 17.44 14.45 -7.07
C PRO A 177 18.53 13.42 -7.39
N LEU A 178 18.35 12.16 -6.95
CA LEU A 178 19.30 11.07 -7.18
C LEU A 178 19.25 10.58 -8.64
N VAL A 179 18.06 10.57 -9.24
CA VAL A 179 17.86 10.17 -10.64
C VAL A 179 18.47 11.19 -11.59
N PHE A 180 18.33 12.48 -11.29
CA PHE A 180 18.72 13.59 -12.15
C PHE A 180 20.07 14.24 -11.77
N GLU A 181 20.88 13.59 -10.91
CA GLU A 181 22.32 13.89 -10.84
C GLU A 181 22.91 13.80 -12.25
N ASP A 182 23.95 14.52 -12.56
CA ASP A 182 24.71 14.42 -13.84
C ASP A 182 23.94 14.84 -15.12
N ASN A 183 22.95 15.72 -15.03
CA ASN A 183 22.20 16.23 -16.20
C ASN A 183 21.54 15.12 -17.06
N VAL A 184 20.92 14.15 -16.44
CA VAL A 184 20.18 13.09 -17.11
C VAL A 184 19.03 13.67 -17.94
N ARG A 185 18.96 13.27 -19.23
CA ARG A 185 17.94 13.71 -20.18
C ARG A 185 16.99 12.60 -20.61
N SER A 186 17.33 11.36 -20.34
CA SER A 186 16.51 10.21 -20.70
C SER A 186 16.42 9.24 -19.54
N VAL A 187 15.20 8.86 -19.15
CA VAL A 187 14.91 7.92 -18.08
C VAL A 187 14.12 6.75 -18.63
N LEU A 188 14.51 5.53 -18.27
CA LEU A 188 13.69 4.33 -18.43
C LEU A 188 13.08 3.97 -17.07
N ASP A 189 11.78 4.15 -16.95
CA ASP A 189 10.98 3.81 -15.79
C ASP A 189 10.36 2.41 -16.01
N ILE A 190 10.83 1.42 -15.24
CA ILE A 190 10.40 0.04 -15.36
C ILE A 190 9.36 -0.27 -14.28
N GLY A 191 8.17 -0.70 -14.72
CA GLY A 191 7.02 -0.87 -13.83
C GLY A 191 6.42 0.47 -13.42
N GLY A 192 6.41 1.46 -14.33
CA GLY A 192 5.95 2.83 -14.05
C GLY A 192 4.43 2.97 -13.90
N ASN A 193 3.70 1.86 -13.97
CA ASN A 193 2.27 1.74 -13.71
C ASN A 193 1.44 2.79 -14.46
N THR A 194 0.73 3.67 -13.77
CA THR A 194 -0.10 4.73 -14.37
C THR A 194 0.69 5.97 -14.85
N GLY A 195 2.02 5.94 -14.78
CA GLY A 195 2.91 7.01 -15.26
C GLY A 195 3.00 8.24 -14.35
N ARG A 196 2.66 8.13 -13.07
CA ARG A 196 2.68 9.26 -12.13
C ARG A 196 4.10 9.79 -11.91
N PHE A 197 5.09 8.91 -11.77
CA PHE A 197 6.49 9.31 -11.69
C PHE A 197 6.96 10.00 -12.96
N ALA A 198 6.65 9.42 -14.12
CA ALA A 198 6.99 9.99 -15.42
C ALA A 198 6.42 11.41 -15.61
N LEU A 199 5.15 11.63 -15.23
CA LEU A 199 4.53 12.97 -15.25
C LEU A 199 5.29 13.96 -14.36
N LYS A 200 5.62 13.58 -13.12
CA LYS A 200 6.40 14.44 -12.22
C LYS A 200 7.81 14.76 -12.78
N CYS A 201 8.44 13.78 -13.43
CA CYS A 201 9.74 13.99 -14.06
C CYS A 201 9.68 15.04 -15.18
N VAL A 202 8.73 14.89 -16.10
CA VAL A 202 8.60 15.84 -17.23
C VAL A 202 8.10 17.21 -16.81
N GLU A 203 7.34 17.31 -15.72
CA GLU A 203 6.93 18.57 -15.14
C GLU A 203 8.09 19.33 -14.53
N LYS A 204 8.92 18.64 -13.73
CA LYS A 204 10.03 19.27 -12.96
C LYS A 204 11.27 19.50 -13.81
N TYR A 205 11.50 18.68 -14.85
CA TYR A 205 12.67 18.72 -15.73
C TYR A 205 12.27 18.85 -17.20
N PRO A 206 12.17 20.08 -17.75
CA PRO A 206 11.63 20.31 -19.09
C PRO A 206 12.39 19.63 -20.25
N GLU A 207 13.67 19.34 -20.05
CA GLU A 207 14.52 18.68 -21.06
C GLU A 207 14.51 17.16 -21.01
N VAL A 208 13.75 16.57 -20.07
CA VAL A 208 13.76 15.12 -19.82
C VAL A 208 12.68 14.41 -20.65
N ASN A 209 13.09 13.29 -21.24
CA ASN A 209 12.18 12.31 -21.82
C ASN A 209 12.14 11.07 -20.93
N VAL A 210 10.95 10.52 -20.69
CA VAL A 210 10.75 9.31 -19.89
C VAL A 210 10.15 8.22 -20.79
N THR A 211 10.79 7.06 -20.86
CA THR A 211 10.18 5.87 -21.43
C THR A 211 9.69 4.97 -20.31
N VAL A 212 8.40 4.74 -20.27
CA VAL A 212 7.79 3.80 -19.30
C VAL A 212 7.67 2.44 -19.94
N MET A 213 8.29 1.44 -19.32
CA MET A 213 8.16 0.03 -19.68
C MET A 213 7.30 -0.71 -18.67
N ASP A 214 6.20 -1.27 -19.12
CA ASP A 214 5.26 -2.00 -18.28
C ASP A 214 4.49 -3.04 -19.10
N LEU A 215 3.68 -3.87 -18.44
CA LEU A 215 2.79 -4.82 -19.09
C LEU A 215 1.85 -4.12 -20.08
N PRO A 216 1.47 -4.76 -21.20
CA PRO A 216 0.62 -4.14 -22.22
C PRO A 216 -0.66 -3.52 -21.65
N GLN A 217 -1.29 -4.18 -20.66
CA GLN A 217 -2.51 -3.70 -20.00
C GLN A 217 -2.24 -2.41 -19.20
N GLN A 218 -1.13 -2.35 -18.47
CA GLN A 218 -0.72 -1.17 -17.70
C GLN A 218 -0.37 0.01 -18.61
N ILE A 219 0.27 -0.26 -19.75
CA ILE A 219 0.53 0.77 -20.78
C ILE A 219 -0.79 1.39 -21.29
N GLY A 220 -1.86 0.60 -21.40
CA GLY A 220 -3.19 1.12 -21.74
C GLY A 220 -3.71 2.12 -20.69
N LEU A 221 -3.64 1.77 -19.41
CA LEU A 221 -4.03 2.64 -18.30
C LEU A 221 -3.15 3.89 -18.21
N LEU A 222 -1.84 3.74 -18.42
CA LEU A 222 -0.88 4.84 -18.44
C LEU A 222 -1.26 5.86 -19.52
N ARG A 223 -1.47 5.42 -20.77
CA ARG A 223 -1.84 6.30 -21.89
C ARG A 223 -3.11 7.10 -21.60
N ASN A 224 -4.11 6.46 -21.01
CA ASN A 224 -5.32 7.14 -20.59
C ASN A 224 -5.05 8.19 -19.51
N ASN A 225 -4.20 7.85 -18.52
CA ASN A 225 -3.90 8.75 -17.41
C ASN A 225 -3.07 9.97 -17.83
N ILE A 226 -2.13 9.84 -18.76
CA ILE A 226 -1.26 10.95 -19.20
C ILE A 226 -1.89 11.79 -20.30
N SER A 227 -2.92 11.31 -20.98
CA SER A 227 -3.56 11.99 -22.11
C SER A 227 -3.99 13.42 -21.75
N GLY A 228 -3.58 14.38 -22.57
CA GLY A 228 -3.89 15.79 -22.39
C GLY A 228 -3.17 16.50 -21.21
N LYS A 229 -2.30 15.82 -20.49
CA LYS A 229 -1.50 16.44 -19.42
C LYS A 229 -0.27 17.12 -19.99
N PRO A 230 0.19 18.23 -19.37
CA PRO A 230 1.41 18.92 -19.77
C PRO A 230 2.64 17.98 -19.74
N GLY A 231 3.48 17.99 -20.78
CA GLY A 231 4.67 17.17 -20.88
C GLY A 231 4.41 15.72 -21.33
N ALA A 232 3.16 15.32 -21.59
CA ALA A 232 2.82 13.98 -22.05
C ALA A 232 3.52 13.59 -23.35
N GLU A 233 3.84 14.55 -24.21
CA GLU A 233 4.59 14.36 -25.47
C GLU A 233 6.02 13.86 -25.26
N ARG A 234 6.56 14.01 -24.05
CA ARG A 234 7.89 13.54 -23.63
C ARG A 234 7.85 12.22 -22.87
N ILE A 235 6.67 11.64 -22.69
CA ILE A 235 6.48 10.33 -22.07
C ILE A 235 6.22 9.30 -23.16
N HIS A 236 7.16 8.41 -23.35
CA HIS A 236 7.11 7.31 -24.30
C HIS A 236 6.71 6.01 -23.58
N THR A 237 6.12 5.08 -24.29
CA THR A 237 5.66 3.81 -23.73
C THR A 237 6.31 2.64 -24.46
N HIS A 238 6.73 1.63 -23.68
CA HIS A 238 7.26 0.38 -24.20
C HIS A 238 6.55 -0.81 -23.50
N PRO A 239 5.56 -1.45 -24.18
CA PRO A 239 4.91 -2.62 -23.60
C PRO A 239 5.87 -3.81 -23.57
N GLY A 240 5.98 -4.47 -22.42
CA GLY A 240 6.86 -5.64 -22.27
C GLY A 240 6.67 -6.32 -20.93
N ASP A 241 6.80 -7.64 -20.93
CA ASP A 241 6.77 -8.46 -19.72
C ASP A 241 8.20 -8.93 -19.40
N LEU A 242 8.77 -8.38 -18.33
CA LEU A 242 10.14 -8.69 -17.90
C LEU A 242 10.34 -10.10 -17.36
N LEU A 243 9.26 -10.83 -17.13
CA LEU A 243 9.33 -12.25 -16.74
C LEU A 243 9.54 -13.16 -17.96
N ARG A 244 9.35 -12.65 -19.16
CA ARG A 244 9.58 -13.36 -20.41
C ARG A 244 11.02 -13.17 -20.90
N GLU A 245 11.68 -14.23 -21.31
CA GLU A 245 13.06 -14.20 -21.79
C GLU A 245 13.23 -13.42 -23.13
N ASP A 246 12.16 -13.34 -23.92
CA ASP A 246 12.13 -12.68 -25.22
C ASP A 246 11.83 -11.18 -25.15
N THR A 247 11.58 -10.64 -23.95
CA THR A 247 11.29 -9.22 -23.79
C THR A 247 12.54 -8.35 -23.99
N GLY A 248 12.57 -7.62 -25.07
CA GLY A 248 13.63 -6.62 -25.36
C GLY A 248 13.49 -5.40 -24.45
N ILE A 249 14.60 -4.98 -23.81
CA ILE A 249 14.66 -3.68 -23.14
C ILE A 249 14.94 -2.61 -24.20
N PRO A 250 14.24 -1.45 -24.19
CA PRO A 250 14.50 -0.37 -25.13
C PRO A 250 16.00 -0.01 -25.23
N GLY A 251 16.52 0.10 -26.43
CA GLY A 251 17.91 0.48 -26.67
C GLY A 251 18.20 1.93 -26.24
N GLY A 252 19.49 2.27 -26.08
CA GLY A 252 19.91 3.62 -25.70
C GLY A 252 20.01 3.90 -24.20
N TYR A 253 19.53 2.98 -23.35
CA TYR A 253 19.61 3.07 -21.88
C TYR A 253 20.75 2.21 -21.31
N GLY A 254 21.90 2.23 -22.00
CA GLY A 254 23.07 1.44 -21.63
C GLY A 254 23.91 2.08 -20.54
N THR A 255 24.87 1.30 -20.03
CA THR A 255 25.76 1.63 -18.91
C THR A 255 26.88 2.67 -19.24
N GLY A 256 26.86 3.28 -20.43
CA GLY A 256 27.95 4.14 -20.91
C GLY A 256 27.62 5.61 -21.12
N SER A 257 26.37 6.05 -20.88
CA SER A 257 26.00 7.47 -21.05
C SER A 257 25.60 8.06 -19.70
N SER A 258 26.32 9.08 -19.26
CA SER A 258 25.97 9.85 -18.03
C SER A 258 24.62 10.54 -18.10
N SER A 259 23.99 10.61 -19.29
CA SER A 259 22.71 11.27 -19.52
C SER A 259 21.50 10.36 -19.47
N THR A 260 21.66 9.07 -19.15
CA THR A 260 20.57 8.07 -19.18
C THR A 260 20.54 7.23 -17.91
N ARG A 261 19.37 7.08 -17.30
CA ARG A 261 19.17 6.27 -16.10
C ARG A 261 18.03 5.26 -16.25
N ARG A 262 18.18 4.11 -15.60
CA ARG A 262 17.14 3.10 -15.44
C ARG A 262 16.63 3.12 -14.01
N LEU A 263 15.34 3.07 -13.86
CA LEU A 263 14.65 2.91 -12.57
C LEU A 263 13.80 1.64 -12.62
N SER A 264 13.67 0.96 -11.51
CA SER A 264 12.72 -0.14 -11.32
C SER A 264 12.10 0.00 -9.95
N THR A 265 10.79 0.05 -9.91
CA THR A 265 9.98 0.00 -8.69
C THR A 265 9.67 -1.43 -8.25
N LEU A 266 9.97 -2.42 -9.12
CA LEU A 266 9.72 -3.83 -8.83
C LEU A 266 10.86 -4.46 -8.02
N PRO A 267 10.57 -5.30 -7.02
CA PRO A 267 11.58 -6.13 -6.37
C PRO A 267 12.19 -7.08 -7.40
N ARG A 268 13.52 -7.22 -7.41
CA ARG A 268 14.21 -8.12 -8.34
C ARG A 268 13.86 -9.57 -8.07
N PRO A 269 13.25 -10.32 -9.00
CA PRO A 269 13.24 -11.77 -8.92
C PRO A 269 14.69 -12.28 -9.06
N ALA A 270 15.03 -13.34 -8.33
CA ALA A 270 16.37 -13.92 -8.33
C ALA A 270 16.88 -14.35 -9.71
N SER A 271 15.98 -14.58 -10.67
CA SER A 271 16.29 -14.94 -12.07
C SER A 271 16.76 -13.78 -12.94
N ILE A 272 16.41 -12.53 -12.60
CA ILE A 272 16.79 -11.34 -13.39
C ILE A 272 18.25 -10.90 -13.10
N SER A 273 18.84 -11.37 -12.00
CA SER A 273 20.22 -11.01 -11.61
C SER A 273 21.30 -11.41 -12.64
N ARG A 274 21.01 -12.32 -13.57
CA ARG A 274 21.96 -12.76 -14.59
C ARG A 274 22.04 -11.87 -15.85
N GLN A 275 21.07 -10.99 -16.07
CA GLN A 275 21.01 -10.14 -17.27
C GLN A 275 21.44 -8.69 -17.01
N TRP A 276 21.74 -8.32 -15.76
CA TRP A 276 22.11 -6.96 -15.40
C TRP A 276 23.61 -6.88 -15.08
N PRO A 277 24.36 -5.99 -15.73
CA PRO A 277 25.73 -5.68 -15.29
C PRO A 277 25.67 -5.13 -13.86
N THR A 278 26.48 -5.68 -12.97
CA THR A 278 26.46 -5.43 -11.53
C THR A 278 26.85 -4.01 -11.09
N GLU A 279 27.24 -3.14 -11.99
CA GLU A 279 27.88 -1.86 -11.60
C GLU A 279 27.01 -0.60 -11.70
N THR A 280 25.77 -0.65 -12.19
CA THR A 280 24.98 0.59 -12.38
C THR A 280 23.53 0.56 -11.90
N ALA A 281 23.11 -0.47 -11.21
CA ALA A 281 21.80 -0.47 -10.60
C ALA A 281 21.90 0.01 -9.13
N ARG A 282 21.96 1.31 -8.91
CA ARG A 282 21.52 1.86 -7.62
C ARG A 282 20.01 1.73 -7.60
N CYS A 283 19.55 0.63 -7.01
CA CYS A 283 18.16 0.44 -6.64
C CYS A 283 17.90 1.42 -5.49
N SER A 284 17.08 2.41 -5.70
CA SER A 284 16.47 3.14 -4.60
C SER A 284 15.38 2.24 -3.97
N SER A 285 15.77 1.09 -3.40
CA SER A 285 15.02 0.51 -2.33
C SER A 285 15.22 1.42 -1.12
N ALA A 286 14.53 2.53 -1.07
CA ALA A 286 14.20 3.17 0.19
C ALA A 286 13.22 2.21 0.87
N GLY A 287 13.75 1.06 1.29
CA GLY A 287 13.15 0.23 2.29
C GLY A 287 13.05 1.07 3.54
N VAL A 288 11.85 1.47 3.87
CA VAL A 288 11.52 1.94 5.21
C VAL A 288 11.69 0.76 6.14
N LEU A 289 12.90 0.61 6.66
CA LEU A 289 13.20 -0.10 7.88
C LEU A 289 14.28 0.71 8.58
N SER A 290 13.88 1.70 9.36
CA SER A 290 14.65 2.14 10.53
C SER A 290 13.84 3.14 11.35
N GLY A 291 13.60 2.79 12.58
CA GLY A 291 13.15 3.65 13.64
C GLY A 291 11.96 3.13 14.38
#